data_b70c7177761f821cb98b4f42f5a6867c
#
_entry.id   b70c7177761f821cb98b4f42f5a6867c
#
_cell.length_a   1.000
_cell.length_b   1.000
_cell.length_c   1.000
_cell.angle_alpha   90.00
_cell.angle_beta   90.00
_cell.angle_gamma   90.00
#
_symmetry.space_group_name_H-M   'P 1'
#
loop_
_entity.id
_entity.type
_entity.pdbx_description
1 polymer ?
#
loop_
_entity_poly.entity_id
_entity_poly.type
_entity_poly.pdbx_seq_one_letter_code
_entity_poly.pdbx_strand_id
1 'polypeptide(L)'
;MARTTAKERLARREHALALLADGNSFRTVAALVSGKYGVSERTAQRDLTWARNRLVGELSSTEVKELLAWFCHRTQTIVQKAEAAGAYGAAVAGMNLIY
;
A
#
# COMPACT_ATOMS: atom_id res chain seq x y z
N MET A 1 -22.44 -17.36 16.46
CA MET A 1 -21.12 -16.88 16.06
C MET A 1 -20.52 -16.06 17.19
N ALA A 2 -19.36 -16.43 17.67
CA ALA A 2 -18.70 -15.69 18.75
C ALA A 2 -18.27 -14.30 18.25
N ARG A 3 -18.49 -13.28 19.06
CA ARG A 3 -18.02 -11.93 18.75
C ARG A 3 -16.48 -11.90 18.83
N THR A 4 -15.87 -11.28 17.84
CA THR A 4 -14.45 -11.00 17.90
C THR A 4 -14.16 -10.03 19.04
N THR A 5 -13.23 -10.38 19.93
CA THR A 5 -12.82 -9.50 21.01
C THR A 5 -12.01 -8.33 20.47
N ALA A 6 -11.91 -7.24 21.25
CA ALA A 6 -11.07 -6.10 20.89
C ALA A 6 -9.61 -6.51 20.70
N LYS A 7 -9.13 -7.44 21.53
CA LYS A 7 -7.76 -7.98 21.43
C LYS A 7 -7.54 -8.75 20.13
N GLU A 8 -8.50 -9.61 19.76
CA GLU A 8 -8.44 -10.37 18.51
C GLU A 8 -8.48 -9.45 17.29
N ARG A 9 -9.36 -8.44 17.33
CA ARG A 9 -9.45 -7.44 16.27
C ARG A 9 -8.15 -6.67 16.09
N LEU A 10 -7.54 -6.24 17.20
CA LEU A 10 -6.26 -5.53 17.16
C LEU A 10 -5.16 -6.42 16.57
N ALA A 11 -5.06 -7.68 16.99
CA ALA A 11 -4.10 -8.63 16.47
C ALA A 11 -4.25 -8.81 14.95
N ARG A 12 -5.51 -8.94 14.48
CA ARG A 12 -5.80 -9.05 13.04
C ARG A 12 -5.38 -7.79 12.29
N ARG A 13 -5.67 -6.60 12.84
CA ARG A 13 -5.32 -5.32 12.22
C ARG A 13 -3.82 -5.09 12.20
N GLU A 14 -3.10 -5.48 13.24
CA GLU A 14 -1.64 -5.43 13.27
C GLU A 14 -1.02 -6.36 12.25
N HIS A 15 -1.61 -7.54 12.02
CA HIS A 15 -1.17 -8.44 10.97
C HIS A 15 -1.38 -7.82 9.58
N ALA A 16 -2.53 -7.18 9.35
CA ALA A 16 -2.79 -6.46 8.11
C ALA A 16 -1.75 -5.35 7.88
N LEU A 17 -1.41 -4.62 8.95
CA LEU A 17 -0.37 -3.59 8.91
C LEU A 17 0.98 -4.17 8.50
N ALA A 18 1.39 -5.28 9.08
CA ALA A 18 2.64 -5.95 8.73
C ALA A 18 2.67 -6.38 7.27
N LEU A 19 1.58 -6.94 6.77
CA LEU A 19 1.47 -7.35 5.36
C LEU A 19 1.56 -6.15 4.40
N LEU A 20 0.95 -5.01 4.74
CA LEU A 20 1.08 -3.79 3.96
C LEU A 20 2.50 -3.25 3.99
N ALA A 21 3.15 -3.26 5.15
CA ALA A 21 4.53 -2.82 5.31
C ALA A 21 5.51 -3.66 4.48
N ASP A 22 5.19 -4.94 4.27
CA ASP A 22 5.97 -5.85 3.44
C ASP A 22 5.79 -5.59 1.92
N GLY A 23 4.91 -4.66 1.54
CA GLY A 23 4.72 -4.28 0.15
C GLY A 23 3.59 -4.98 -0.58
N ASN A 24 2.74 -5.73 0.12
CA ASN A 24 1.57 -6.36 -0.48
C ASN A 24 0.51 -5.32 -0.86
N SER A 25 -0.20 -5.55 -1.96
CA SER A 25 -1.31 -4.68 -2.36
C SER A 25 -2.49 -4.81 -1.41
N PHE A 26 -3.36 -3.81 -1.38
CA PHE A 26 -4.60 -3.84 -0.59
C PHE A 26 -5.44 -5.08 -0.89
N ARG A 27 -5.59 -5.39 -2.16
CA ARG A 27 -6.37 -6.55 -2.62
C ARG A 27 -5.80 -7.86 -2.07
N THR A 28 -4.49 -8.02 -2.14
CA THR A 28 -3.80 -9.20 -1.63
C THR A 28 -3.97 -9.32 -0.12
N VAL A 29 -3.76 -8.22 0.61
CA VAL A 29 -3.90 -8.23 2.08
C VAL A 29 -5.34 -8.52 2.48
N ALA A 30 -6.33 -7.92 1.81
CA ALA A 30 -7.74 -8.19 2.09
C ALA A 30 -8.08 -9.67 1.93
N ALA A 31 -7.61 -10.29 0.86
CA ALA A 31 -7.81 -11.71 0.61
C ALA A 31 -7.13 -12.60 1.67
N LEU A 32 -5.89 -12.28 2.03
CA LEU A 32 -5.14 -13.04 3.04
C LEU A 32 -5.77 -12.92 4.43
N VAL A 33 -6.18 -11.73 4.84
CA VAL A 33 -6.82 -11.47 6.13
C VAL A 33 -8.19 -12.15 6.19
N SER A 34 -9.00 -12.00 5.15
CA SER A 34 -10.30 -12.63 5.04
C SER A 34 -10.18 -14.16 5.16
N GLY A 35 -9.24 -14.76 4.42
CA GLY A 35 -9.02 -16.20 4.44
C GLY A 35 -8.49 -16.72 5.76
N LYS A 36 -7.49 -16.03 6.33
CA LYS A 36 -6.84 -16.49 7.56
C LYS A 36 -7.75 -16.40 8.79
N TYR A 37 -8.49 -15.31 8.90
CA TYR A 37 -9.30 -15.03 10.09
C TYR A 37 -10.79 -15.36 9.92
N GLY A 38 -11.19 -15.81 8.73
CA GLY A 38 -12.57 -16.15 8.47
C GLY A 38 -13.54 -14.96 8.58
N VAL A 39 -13.06 -13.75 8.27
CA VAL A 39 -13.87 -12.53 8.27
C VAL A 39 -14.28 -12.16 6.84
N SER A 40 -15.34 -11.37 6.71
CA SER A 40 -15.77 -10.89 5.40
C SER A 40 -14.73 -9.96 4.77
N GLU A 41 -14.76 -9.83 3.44
CA GLU A 41 -13.90 -8.87 2.75
C GLU A 41 -14.13 -7.44 3.23
N ARG A 42 -15.37 -7.09 3.54
CA ARG A 42 -15.70 -5.77 4.09
C ARG A 42 -14.98 -5.52 5.42
N THR A 43 -14.96 -6.52 6.30
CA THR A 43 -14.23 -6.44 7.57
C THR A 43 -12.73 -6.31 7.31
N ALA A 44 -12.19 -7.11 6.39
CA ALA A 44 -10.78 -7.03 6.01
C ALA A 44 -10.43 -5.64 5.43
N GLN A 45 -11.31 -5.04 4.63
CA GLN A 45 -11.11 -3.69 4.10
C GLN A 45 -11.10 -2.63 5.21
N ARG A 46 -11.92 -2.79 6.24
CA ARG A 46 -11.89 -1.91 7.42
C ARG A 46 -10.56 -2.02 8.16
N ASP A 47 -10.04 -3.24 8.29
CA ASP A 47 -8.73 -3.47 8.90
C ASP A 47 -7.62 -2.81 8.09
N LEU A 48 -7.71 -2.88 6.77
CA LEU A 48 -6.75 -2.22 5.85
C LEU A 48 -6.80 -0.70 5.96
N THR A 49 -7.99 -0.13 6.08
CA THR A 49 -8.15 1.31 6.27
C THR A 49 -7.50 1.75 7.57
N TRP A 50 -7.71 1.00 8.65
CA TRP A 50 -7.06 1.24 9.93
C TRP A 50 -5.53 1.15 9.80
N ALA A 51 -5.02 0.11 9.15
CA ALA A 51 -3.59 -0.12 8.96
C ALA A 51 -2.95 0.99 8.13
N ARG A 52 -3.58 1.39 7.02
CA ARG A 52 -3.11 2.49 6.18
C ARG A 52 -3.03 3.79 6.96
N ASN A 53 -4.08 4.12 7.71
CA ASN A 53 -4.12 5.34 8.51
C ASN A 53 -3.03 5.36 9.56
N ARG A 54 -2.73 4.21 10.14
CA ARG A 54 -1.63 4.08 11.11
C ARG A 54 -0.27 4.29 10.46
N LEU A 55 -0.01 3.69 9.30
CA LEU A 55 1.23 3.89 8.56
C LEU A 55 1.44 5.36 8.19
N VAL A 56 0.41 6.01 7.68
CA VAL A 56 0.47 7.43 7.31
C VAL A 56 0.67 8.30 8.56
N GLY A 57 -0.02 7.97 9.66
CA GLY A 57 0.08 8.72 10.90
C GLY A 57 1.44 8.62 11.58
N GLU A 58 2.22 7.57 11.31
CA GLU A 58 3.56 7.39 11.85
C GLU A 58 4.61 8.20 11.08
N LEU A 59 4.28 8.68 9.87
CA LEU A 59 5.19 9.48 9.06
C LEU A 59 5.03 10.96 9.39
N SER A 60 6.15 11.66 9.60
CA SER A 60 6.14 13.12 9.69
C SER A 60 5.84 13.71 8.31
N SER A 61 5.38 14.98 8.28
CA SER A 61 5.12 15.63 7.00
C SER A 61 6.39 15.77 6.15
N THR A 62 7.55 15.92 6.78
CA THR A 62 8.86 15.96 6.11
C THR A 62 9.16 14.61 5.47
N GLU A 63 8.97 13.51 6.20
CA GLU A 63 9.18 12.15 5.67
C GLU A 63 8.26 11.85 4.50
N VAL A 64 6.99 12.28 4.56
CA VAL A 64 6.06 12.11 3.45
C VAL A 64 6.54 12.89 2.21
N LYS A 65 6.97 14.14 2.39
CA LYS A 65 7.49 14.96 1.30
C LYS A 65 8.74 14.35 0.68
N GLU A 66 9.66 13.85 1.49
CA GLU A 66 10.88 13.19 1.02
C GLU A 66 10.56 11.93 0.24
N LEU A 67 9.61 11.12 0.71
CA LEU A 67 9.17 9.91 0.03
C LEU A 67 8.55 10.22 -1.33
N LEU A 68 7.68 11.22 -1.38
CA LEU A 68 7.06 11.67 -2.62
C LEU A 68 8.09 12.20 -3.61
N ALA A 69 9.04 13.01 -3.15
CA ALA A 69 10.12 13.54 -3.97
C ALA A 69 10.99 12.41 -4.55
N TRP A 70 11.34 11.44 -3.73
CA TRP A 70 12.10 10.27 -4.16
C TRP A 70 11.35 9.47 -5.23
N PHE A 71 10.05 9.23 -5.00
CA PHE A 71 9.20 8.50 -5.95
C PHE A 71 9.11 9.22 -7.29
N CYS A 72 8.86 10.53 -7.29
CA CYS A 72 8.79 11.33 -8.51
C CYS A 72 10.12 11.34 -9.26
N HIS A 73 11.22 11.50 -8.54
CA HIS A 73 12.55 11.49 -9.15
C HIS A 73 12.84 10.15 -9.82
N ARG A 74 12.56 9.04 -9.14
CA ARG A 74 12.75 7.69 -9.68
C ARG A 74 11.89 7.45 -10.93
N THR A 75 10.65 7.90 -10.92
CA THR A 75 9.75 7.77 -12.06
C THR A 75 10.26 8.58 -13.25
N GLN A 76 10.72 9.81 -13.04
CA GLN A 76 11.32 10.65 -14.08
C GLN A 76 12.58 9.99 -14.68
N THR A 77 13.42 9.40 -13.84
CA THR A 77 14.61 8.69 -14.31
C THR A 77 14.23 7.51 -15.21
N ILE A 78 13.19 6.76 -14.87
CA ILE A 78 12.70 5.65 -15.68
C ILE A 78 12.20 6.16 -17.05
N VAL A 79 11.42 7.25 -17.06
CA VAL A 79 10.91 7.87 -18.28
C VAL A 79 12.08 8.33 -19.18
N GLN A 80 13.05 9.02 -18.63
CA GLN A 80 14.22 9.52 -19.37
C GLN A 80 15.03 8.37 -19.99
N LYS A 81 15.25 7.30 -19.24
CA LYS A 81 15.97 6.12 -19.75
C LYS A 81 15.20 5.43 -20.87
N ALA A 82 13.87 5.34 -20.75
CA ALA A 82 13.03 4.76 -21.78
C ALA A 82 13.05 5.59 -23.06
N GLU A 83 13.01 6.93 -22.96
CA GLU A 83 13.13 7.84 -24.10
C GLU A 83 14.50 7.71 -24.78
N ALA A 84 15.57 7.70 -24.00
CA ALA A 84 16.94 7.55 -24.52
C ALA A 84 17.13 6.22 -25.25
N ALA A 85 16.42 5.16 -24.83
CA ALA A 85 16.44 3.86 -25.50
C ALA A 85 15.47 3.78 -26.69
N GLY A 86 14.70 4.84 -26.96
CA GLY A 86 13.68 4.84 -28.03
C GLY A 86 12.41 4.06 -27.67
N ALA A 87 12.17 3.77 -26.40
CA ALA A 87 11.03 2.99 -25.95
C ALA A 87 9.85 3.90 -25.54
N TYR A 88 9.25 4.55 -26.52
CA TYR A 88 8.17 5.52 -26.27
C TYR A 88 6.97 4.96 -25.50
N GLY A 89 6.62 3.70 -25.73
CA GLY A 89 5.53 3.06 -24.99
C GLY A 89 5.81 2.99 -23.50
N ALA A 90 7.03 2.65 -23.12
CA ALA A 90 7.47 2.62 -21.72
C ALA A 90 7.53 4.01 -21.11
N ALA A 91 7.95 5.03 -21.88
CA ALA A 91 7.96 6.41 -21.46
C ALA A 91 6.55 6.91 -21.15
N VAL A 92 5.58 6.62 -22.00
CA VAL A 92 4.18 6.98 -21.79
C VAL A 92 3.63 6.28 -20.53
N ALA A 93 3.93 5.00 -20.35
CA ALA A 93 3.51 4.26 -19.15
C ALA A 93 4.11 4.87 -17.86
N GLY A 94 5.39 5.27 -17.92
CA GLY A 94 6.05 5.96 -16.82
C GLY A 94 5.41 7.31 -16.47
N MET A 95 5.01 8.08 -17.47
CA MET A 95 4.31 9.35 -17.28
C MET A 95 2.95 9.16 -16.63
N ASN A 96 2.23 8.10 -16.96
CA ASN A 96 0.93 7.76 -16.35
C ASN A 96 1.05 7.45 -14.85
N LEU A 97 2.22 7.04 -14.36
CA LEU A 97 2.47 6.84 -12.95
C LEU A 97 2.62 8.16 -12.18
N ILE A 98 3.01 9.24 -12.85
CA ILE A 98 3.16 10.57 -12.25
C ILE A 98 1.81 11.30 -12.21
N TYR A 99 1.01 11.12 -13.21
CA TYR A 99 -0.30 11.76 -13.38
C TYR A 99 -1.45 10.77 -13.15
#